data_8d4b20800f48b59fb39f7d4b2034b4b0
#
_entry.id   8d4b20800f48b59fb39f7d4b2034b4b0
#
_cell.length_a   1.000
_cell.length_b   1.000
_cell.length_c   1.000
_cell.angle_alpha   90.00
_cell.angle_beta   90.00
_cell.angle_gamma   90.00
#
_symmetry.space_group_name_H-M   'P 1'
#
loop_
_entity.id
_entity.type
_entity.pdbx_description
1 polymer ?
#
loop_
_entity_poly.entity_id
_entity_poly.type
_entity_poly.pdbx_seq_one_letter_code
_entity_poly.pdbx_strand_id
1 'polypeptide(L)'
;MVLLSAGVGLTPMISMLNAIVEGGSKRPTWFIHGSRNRRVHAMGDHVRRVAAEHGHVRAHIRYSEPLSEERVGSDYDDKGRVDIDLLRSLLPSKDFDFYLCGPAPFMKSMFNGLLDWGVPEVRINYEFFGPASALGGDRAKVSTPKRAAEVTECCGEIEVVFSRSGVKANWNPSFESILDLAEANGLSPDYSCRSGICHTCVCKLEEGEVEYVLEPLDLPDPGSALICCSQPKTNIVVDV
;
A
#
# COMPACT_ATOMS: atom_id res chain seq x y z
N MET A 1 2.50 5.89 22.45
CA MET A 1 1.88 5.49 21.18
C MET A 1 2.92 5.45 20.07
N VAL A 2 2.67 4.72 19.01
CA VAL A 2 3.57 4.60 17.86
C VAL A 2 2.79 4.93 16.59
N LEU A 3 3.25 5.94 15.85
CA LEU A 3 2.70 6.36 14.57
C LEU A 3 3.59 5.80 13.46
N LEU A 4 3.08 4.82 12.72
CA LEU A 4 3.81 4.07 11.70
C LEU A 4 3.28 4.39 10.32
N SER A 5 4.16 4.79 9.41
CA SER A 5 3.73 5.09 8.05
C SER A 5 4.77 4.76 6.98
N ALA A 6 4.28 4.59 5.76
CA ALA A 6 5.10 4.53 4.56
C ALA A 6 4.44 5.31 3.42
N GLY A 7 5.24 6.04 2.64
CA GLY A 7 4.75 6.82 1.50
C GLY A 7 3.63 7.80 1.90
N VAL A 8 2.53 7.80 1.15
CA VAL A 8 1.38 8.70 1.38
C VAL A 8 0.67 8.47 2.72
N GLY A 9 0.84 7.31 3.35
CA GLY A 9 0.33 7.04 4.70
C GLY A 9 0.88 7.95 5.79
N LEU A 10 1.80 8.83 5.43
CA LEU A 10 2.30 9.91 6.28
C LEU A 10 1.19 10.87 6.74
N THR A 11 0.20 11.15 5.90
CA THR A 11 -0.77 12.25 6.12
C THR A 11 -1.59 12.11 7.40
N PRO A 12 -2.24 10.96 7.72
CA PRO A 12 -2.93 10.81 8.99
C PRO A 12 -1.96 10.85 10.18
N MET A 13 -0.75 10.33 10.04
CA MET A 13 0.23 10.32 11.11
C MET A 13 0.72 11.75 11.46
N ILE A 14 0.88 12.62 10.47
CA ILE A 14 1.17 14.05 10.68
C ILE A 14 0.01 14.75 11.38
N SER A 15 -1.23 14.48 10.96
CA SER A 15 -2.42 15.05 11.61
C SER A 15 -2.49 14.65 13.08
N MET A 16 -2.26 13.38 13.39
CA MET A 16 -2.24 12.89 14.77
C MET A 16 -1.08 13.51 15.58
N LEU A 17 0.12 13.59 14.98
CA LEU A 17 1.28 14.20 15.62
C LEU A 17 1.00 15.66 16.00
N ASN A 18 0.45 16.44 15.07
CA ASN A 18 0.09 17.83 15.32
C ASN A 18 -0.97 17.94 16.42
N ALA A 19 -2.02 17.13 16.38
CA ALA A 19 -3.06 17.14 17.41
C ALA A 19 -2.50 16.81 18.82
N ILE A 20 -1.52 15.89 18.91
CA ILE A 20 -0.86 15.54 20.17
C ILE A 20 -0.10 16.74 20.74
N VAL A 21 0.70 17.42 19.92
CA VAL A 21 1.55 18.52 20.42
C VAL A 21 0.75 19.79 20.66
N GLU A 22 -0.20 20.13 19.77
CA GLU A 22 -1.10 21.30 19.93
C GLU A 22 -2.06 21.12 21.13
N GLY A 23 -2.54 19.89 21.34
CA GLY A 23 -3.36 19.54 22.51
C GLY A 23 -2.59 19.49 23.83
N GLY A 24 -1.28 19.77 23.82
CA GLY A 24 -0.44 19.79 25.02
C GLY A 24 -0.19 18.42 25.66
N SER A 25 -0.52 17.33 24.97
CA SER A 25 -0.29 15.99 25.48
C SER A 25 1.22 15.71 25.65
N LYS A 26 1.59 15.11 26.78
CA LYS A 26 2.96 14.67 27.07
C LYS A 26 3.14 13.17 26.92
N ARG A 27 2.21 12.49 26.25
CA ARG A 27 2.26 11.05 26.01
C ARG A 27 3.50 10.70 25.17
N PRO A 28 4.34 9.75 25.61
CA PRO A 28 5.47 9.29 24.80
C PRO A 28 5.00 8.83 23.42
N THR A 29 5.52 9.46 22.38
CA THR A 29 5.11 9.26 20.99
C THR A 29 6.33 8.95 20.13
N TRP A 30 6.26 7.83 19.42
CA TRP A 30 7.19 7.47 18.36
C TRP A 30 6.56 7.75 17.00
N PHE A 31 7.26 8.50 16.18
CA PHE A 31 6.90 8.73 14.78
C PHE A 31 7.91 8.01 13.88
N ILE A 32 7.48 6.93 13.25
CA ILE A 32 8.35 6.08 12.42
C ILE A 32 7.83 6.08 11.00
N HIS A 33 8.65 6.55 10.06
CA HIS A 33 8.23 6.71 8.67
C HIS A 33 9.24 6.11 7.68
N GLY A 34 8.71 5.37 6.71
CA GLY A 34 9.46 4.85 5.58
C GLY A 34 9.19 5.62 4.29
N SER A 35 10.25 6.06 3.64
CA SER A 35 10.17 6.68 2.31
C SER A 35 11.24 6.10 1.39
N ARG A 36 11.16 6.41 0.09
CA ARG A 36 12.22 6.01 -0.84
C ARG A 36 13.46 6.87 -0.61
N ASN A 37 13.29 8.18 -0.61
CA ASN A 37 14.34 9.19 -0.40
C ASN A 37 13.70 10.55 -0.09
N ARG A 38 14.51 11.60 0.07
CA ARG A 38 14.03 12.95 0.42
C ARG A 38 13.11 13.58 -0.63
N ARG A 39 13.31 13.28 -1.93
CA ARG A 39 12.49 13.88 -3.00
C ARG A 39 11.02 13.50 -2.91
N VAL A 40 10.72 12.34 -2.33
CA VAL A 40 9.35 11.82 -2.15
C VAL A 40 8.92 11.76 -0.69
N HIS A 41 9.75 12.25 0.23
CA HIS A 41 9.44 12.36 1.66
C HIS A 41 8.87 13.75 1.96
N ALA A 42 7.55 13.85 2.00
CA ALA A 42 6.88 15.09 2.39
C ALA A 42 7.03 15.37 3.89
N MET A 43 7.09 16.65 4.27
CA MET A 43 7.04 17.12 5.65
C MET A 43 8.12 16.57 6.61
N GLY A 44 9.22 16.00 6.11
CA GLY A 44 10.30 15.47 6.94
C GLY A 44 10.91 16.51 7.88
N ASP A 45 11.14 17.74 7.41
CA ASP A 45 11.67 18.84 8.22
C ASP A 45 10.68 19.26 9.33
N HIS A 46 9.36 19.17 9.07
CA HIS A 46 8.34 19.42 10.09
C HIS A 46 8.42 18.39 11.22
N VAL A 47 8.47 17.09 10.88
CA VAL A 47 8.58 16.02 11.87
C VAL A 47 9.85 16.15 12.70
N ARG A 48 10.98 16.44 12.07
CA ARG A 48 12.25 16.67 12.76
C ARG A 48 12.19 17.83 13.74
N ARG A 49 11.57 18.95 13.32
CA ARG A 49 11.38 20.12 14.19
C ARG A 49 10.49 19.79 15.38
N VAL A 50 9.34 19.15 15.16
CA VAL A 50 8.44 18.74 16.24
C VAL A 50 9.14 17.82 17.24
N ALA A 51 9.91 16.84 16.76
CA ALA A 51 10.67 15.97 17.65
C ALA A 51 11.76 16.71 18.47
N ALA A 52 12.39 17.74 17.89
CA ALA A 52 13.38 18.56 18.58
C ALA A 52 12.76 19.48 19.65
N GLU A 53 11.56 20.02 19.38
CA GLU A 53 10.85 20.94 20.28
C GLU A 53 10.09 20.22 21.42
N HIS A 54 9.75 18.94 21.21
CA HIS A 54 8.92 18.16 22.15
C HIS A 54 9.62 16.89 22.62
N GLY A 55 10.29 16.93 23.75
CA GLY A 55 11.09 15.83 24.30
C GLY A 55 10.35 14.50 24.56
N HIS A 56 9.03 14.48 24.47
CA HIS A 56 8.21 13.26 24.53
C HIS A 56 7.92 12.66 23.12
N VAL A 57 8.33 13.34 22.06
CA VAL A 57 8.23 12.88 20.67
C VAL A 57 9.60 12.40 20.19
N ARG A 58 9.65 11.22 19.62
CA ARG A 58 10.83 10.66 18.96
C ARG A 58 10.50 10.36 17.53
N ALA A 59 11.32 10.84 16.60
CA ALA A 59 11.17 10.57 15.17
C ALA A 59 12.24 9.60 14.70
N HIS A 60 11.87 8.66 13.83
CA HIS A 60 12.78 7.79 13.11
C HIS A 60 12.36 7.68 11.65
N ILE A 61 13.21 8.12 10.75
CA ILE A 61 12.97 8.16 9.30
C ILE A 61 13.88 7.17 8.61
N ARG A 62 13.31 6.28 7.82
CA ARG A 62 14.05 5.25 7.10
C ARG A 62 13.92 5.44 5.58
N TYR A 63 15.05 5.47 4.86
CA TYR A 63 15.03 5.55 3.40
C TYR A 63 15.44 4.23 2.77
N SER A 64 14.59 3.71 1.86
CA SER A 64 14.90 2.46 1.16
C SER A 64 15.95 2.64 0.06
N GLU A 65 15.96 3.80 -0.60
CA GLU A 65 16.85 4.16 -1.71
C GLU A 65 17.36 5.59 -1.54
N PRO A 66 18.18 5.87 -0.51
CA PRO A 66 18.70 7.20 -0.29
C PRO A 66 19.59 7.63 -1.47
N LEU A 67 19.51 8.92 -1.83
CA LEU A 67 20.33 9.52 -2.87
C LEU A 67 21.76 9.76 -2.35
N SER A 68 22.72 9.88 -3.26
CA SER A 68 24.15 10.04 -2.91
C SER A 68 24.45 11.31 -2.12
N GLU A 69 23.64 12.35 -2.29
CA GLU A 69 23.74 13.62 -1.57
C GLU A 69 23.09 13.62 -0.19
N GLU A 70 22.29 12.60 0.14
CA GLU A 70 21.54 12.50 1.41
C GLU A 70 22.43 11.93 2.53
N ARG A 71 22.25 12.45 3.73
CA ARG A 71 23.10 12.15 4.88
C ARG A 71 22.34 11.43 6.00
N VAL A 72 22.90 10.35 6.46
CA VAL A 72 22.45 9.63 7.68
C VAL A 72 22.53 10.58 8.88
N GLY A 73 21.52 10.54 9.73
CA GLY A 73 21.42 11.37 10.93
C GLY A 73 20.88 12.79 10.68
N SER A 74 20.80 13.23 9.41
CA SER A 74 20.24 14.52 9.02
C SER A 74 18.96 14.33 8.19
N ASP A 75 19.07 13.71 7.01
CA ASP A 75 17.94 13.51 6.12
C ASP A 75 17.12 12.27 6.51
N TYR A 76 17.80 11.22 6.95
CA TYR A 76 17.21 9.97 7.43
C TYR A 76 18.09 9.35 8.53
N ASP A 77 17.55 8.39 9.29
CA ASP A 77 18.26 7.79 10.42
C ASP A 77 19.01 6.51 10.02
N ASP A 78 18.39 5.66 9.18
CA ASP A 78 19.06 4.50 8.61
C ASP A 78 18.48 4.12 7.22
N LYS A 79 19.17 3.19 6.54
CA LYS A 79 18.76 2.69 5.22
C LYS A 79 17.97 1.40 5.34
N GLY A 80 16.85 1.33 4.64
CA GLY A 80 16.02 0.14 4.52
C GLY A 80 14.53 0.46 4.48
N ARG A 81 13.71 -0.59 4.51
CA ARG A 81 12.26 -0.46 4.68
C ARG A 81 11.91 -0.55 6.16
N VAL A 82 10.85 0.13 6.58
CA VAL A 82 10.31 -0.06 7.93
C VAL A 82 9.73 -1.46 8.04
N ASP A 83 10.21 -2.22 9.00
CA ASP A 83 9.85 -3.60 9.29
C ASP A 83 9.73 -3.83 10.80
N ILE A 84 9.31 -5.04 11.19
CA ILE A 84 9.11 -5.37 12.61
C ILE A 84 10.41 -5.42 13.39
N ASP A 85 11.54 -5.80 12.75
CA ASP A 85 12.82 -5.89 13.42
C ASP A 85 13.36 -4.50 13.78
N LEU A 86 13.10 -3.51 12.92
CA LEU A 86 13.35 -2.11 13.24
C LEU A 86 12.58 -1.70 14.50
N LEU A 87 11.28 -2.00 14.58
CA LEU A 87 10.48 -1.66 15.74
C LEU A 87 11.00 -2.31 17.02
N ARG A 88 11.36 -3.57 16.96
CA ARG A 88 11.95 -4.29 18.09
C ARG A 88 13.28 -3.67 18.56
N SER A 89 14.04 -3.09 17.64
CA SER A 89 15.31 -2.44 17.96
C SER A 89 15.14 -1.05 18.55
N LEU A 90 14.10 -0.31 18.14
CA LEU A 90 13.87 1.09 18.53
C LEU A 90 13.02 1.21 19.81
N LEU A 91 11.98 0.39 19.91
CA LEU A 91 10.99 0.54 20.98
C LEU A 91 11.44 -0.16 22.25
N PRO A 92 11.29 0.50 23.42
CA PRO A 92 11.68 -0.09 24.69
C PRO A 92 10.82 -1.29 25.11
N SER A 93 9.62 -1.40 24.56
CA SER A 93 8.68 -2.51 24.77
C SER A 93 7.65 -2.55 23.65
N LYS A 94 6.78 -3.56 23.67
CA LYS A 94 5.61 -3.64 22.78
C LYS A 94 4.34 -2.98 23.36
N ASP A 95 4.44 -2.40 24.54
CA ASP A 95 3.30 -1.84 25.30
C ASP A 95 2.87 -0.45 24.81
N PHE A 96 2.59 -0.36 23.52
CA PHE A 96 2.10 0.86 22.87
C PHE A 96 0.78 0.61 22.16
N ASP A 97 0.03 1.68 21.89
CA ASP A 97 -0.99 1.68 20.85
C ASP A 97 -0.31 2.05 19.54
N PHE A 98 -0.51 1.23 18.53
CA PHE A 98 0.08 1.39 17.20
C PHE A 98 -0.98 1.93 16.24
N TYR A 99 -0.56 2.88 15.40
CA TYR A 99 -1.36 3.47 14.35
C TYR A 99 -0.61 3.32 13.04
N LEU A 100 -1.20 2.63 12.08
CA LEU A 100 -0.56 2.24 10.82
C LEU A 100 -1.27 2.89 9.64
N CYS A 101 -0.50 3.44 8.70
CA CYS A 101 -1.01 3.84 7.40
C CYS A 101 0.09 3.76 6.32
N GLY A 102 -0.24 3.21 5.17
CA GLY A 102 0.70 3.05 4.07
C GLY A 102 0.23 2.08 2.99
N PRO A 103 1.10 1.73 2.05
CA PRO A 103 0.78 0.75 1.00
C PRO A 103 0.40 -0.62 1.57
N ALA A 104 -0.47 -1.35 0.85
CA ALA A 104 -1.00 -2.65 1.29
C ALA A 104 0.08 -3.66 1.74
N PRO A 105 1.20 -3.85 1.03
CA PRO A 105 2.25 -4.76 1.48
C PRO A 105 2.88 -4.34 2.82
N PHE A 106 3.10 -3.03 3.04
CA PHE A 106 3.58 -2.49 4.30
C PHE A 106 2.58 -2.75 5.42
N MET A 107 1.31 -2.44 5.20
CA MET A 107 0.23 -2.64 6.17
C MET A 107 0.13 -4.09 6.60
N LYS A 108 0.10 -5.02 5.64
CA LYS A 108 0.02 -6.47 5.90
C LYS A 108 1.23 -6.98 6.68
N SER A 109 2.43 -6.57 6.27
CA SER A 109 3.67 -6.97 6.93
C SER A 109 3.74 -6.46 8.37
N MET A 110 3.41 -5.18 8.59
CA MET A 110 3.45 -4.57 9.92
C MET A 110 2.36 -5.11 10.85
N PHE A 111 1.13 -5.26 10.34
CA PHE A 111 0.03 -5.82 11.12
C PHE A 111 0.34 -7.23 11.62
N ASN A 112 0.74 -8.14 10.71
CA ASN A 112 1.11 -9.49 11.08
C ASN A 112 2.34 -9.53 12.00
N GLY A 113 3.37 -8.75 11.69
CA GLY A 113 4.57 -8.67 12.51
C GLY A 113 4.30 -8.17 13.94
N LEU A 114 3.38 -7.24 14.14
CA LEU A 114 2.95 -6.77 15.46
C LEU A 114 2.19 -7.86 16.23
N LEU A 115 1.29 -8.60 15.56
CA LEU A 115 0.60 -9.74 16.15
C LEU A 115 1.60 -10.83 16.58
N ASP A 116 2.55 -11.19 15.70
CA ASP A 116 3.59 -12.17 15.97
C ASP A 116 4.54 -11.72 17.10
N TRP A 117 4.73 -10.41 17.25
CA TRP A 117 5.46 -9.85 18.40
C TRP A 117 4.65 -9.93 19.70
N GLY A 118 3.36 -10.25 19.61
CA GLY A 118 2.43 -10.38 20.73
C GLY A 118 1.83 -9.05 21.17
N VAL A 119 1.66 -8.10 20.26
CA VAL A 119 0.82 -6.90 20.46
C VAL A 119 -0.64 -7.32 20.36
N PRO A 120 -1.50 -7.04 21.35
CA PRO A 120 -2.93 -7.31 21.24
C PRO A 120 -3.56 -6.58 20.05
N GLU A 121 -4.39 -7.27 19.28
CA GLU A 121 -5.03 -6.70 18.06
C GLU A 121 -5.79 -5.40 18.33
N VAL A 122 -6.45 -5.30 19.49
CA VAL A 122 -7.19 -4.10 19.91
C VAL A 122 -6.32 -2.85 20.09
N ARG A 123 -5.01 -3.02 20.11
CA ARG A 123 -4.01 -1.92 20.20
C ARG A 123 -3.36 -1.61 18.85
N ILE A 124 -3.79 -2.28 17.77
CA ILE A 124 -3.31 -2.05 16.41
C ILE A 124 -4.43 -1.34 15.65
N ASN A 125 -4.28 -0.03 15.49
CA ASN A 125 -5.19 0.82 14.74
C ASN A 125 -4.61 1.07 13.36
N TYR A 126 -5.46 1.10 12.34
CA TYR A 126 -4.97 1.36 10.98
C TYR A 126 -6.01 2.10 10.14
N GLU A 127 -5.49 2.90 9.22
CA GLU A 127 -6.28 3.55 8.17
C GLU A 127 -5.77 3.05 6.81
N PHE A 128 -6.69 2.63 5.97
CA PHE A 128 -6.43 2.09 4.66
C PHE A 128 -6.81 3.12 3.59
N PHE A 129 -5.87 3.48 2.74
CA PHE A 129 -6.16 4.23 1.52
C PHE A 129 -6.40 3.24 0.37
N GLY A 130 -7.44 2.44 0.50
CA GLY A 130 -7.74 1.38 -0.42
C GLY A 130 -8.90 0.51 0.07
N PRO A 131 -9.40 -0.43 -0.73
CA PRO A 131 -10.46 -1.33 -0.31
C PRO A 131 -10.01 -2.12 0.92
N ALA A 132 -10.88 -2.16 1.93
CA ALA A 132 -10.62 -2.76 3.25
C ALA A 132 -10.30 -4.27 3.22
N SER A 133 -10.46 -4.94 2.07
CA SER A 133 -10.19 -6.36 1.87
C SER A 133 -8.71 -6.75 1.95
N ALA A 134 -7.79 -5.81 1.92
CA ALA A 134 -6.36 -6.12 1.83
C ALA A 134 -5.71 -6.61 3.15
N LEU A 135 -6.37 -6.48 4.32
CA LEU A 135 -5.86 -7.00 5.60
C LEU A 135 -6.67 -8.18 6.16
N GLY A 136 -7.84 -8.45 5.59
CA GLY A 136 -8.76 -9.46 6.09
C GLY A 136 -8.51 -10.84 5.48
N GLY A 137 -7.53 -11.57 5.98
CA GLY A 137 -7.73 -13.00 6.16
C GLY A 137 -8.75 -13.17 7.30
N ASP A 138 -9.98 -13.62 6.97
CA ASP A 138 -11.01 -14.10 7.90
C ASP A 138 -11.55 -13.14 8.99
N ARG A 139 -12.18 -12.04 8.61
CA ARG A 139 -13.23 -11.41 9.46
C ARG A 139 -14.24 -10.63 8.63
N ALA A 140 -15.23 -11.27 8.25
CA ALA A 140 -16.67 -11.06 8.22
C ALA A 140 -17.24 -12.05 7.22
N LYS A 141 -17.67 -13.20 7.71
CA LYS A 141 -18.67 -13.99 7.01
C LYS A 141 -19.97 -13.17 7.00
N VAL A 142 -20.05 -12.20 6.12
CA VAL A 142 -21.32 -11.92 5.49
C VAL A 142 -21.50 -13.06 4.50
N SER A 143 -22.38 -13.95 4.86
CA SER A 143 -22.80 -15.09 4.07
C SER A 143 -23.40 -14.62 2.75
N THR A 144 -22.57 -14.48 1.73
CA THR A 144 -23.00 -14.72 0.37
C THR A 144 -22.65 -16.16 0.06
N PRO A 145 -23.59 -16.95 -0.46
CA PRO A 145 -23.36 -18.36 -0.67
C PRO A 145 -22.20 -18.55 -1.63
N LYS A 146 -21.17 -19.23 -1.17
CA LYS A 146 -20.19 -19.88 -2.03
C LYS A 146 -20.98 -20.76 -3.00
N ARG A 147 -21.31 -20.20 -4.14
CA ARG A 147 -21.62 -21.03 -5.29
C ARG A 147 -20.28 -21.60 -5.70
N ALA A 148 -20.05 -22.85 -5.38
CA ALA A 148 -19.04 -23.66 -6.01
C ALA A 148 -19.30 -23.51 -7.52
N ALA A 149 -18.53 -22.66 -8.17
CA ALA A 149 -18.38 -22.74 -9.61
C ALA A 149 -17.59 -24.01 -9.84
N GLU A 150 -18.27 -25.02 -10.32
CA GLU A 150 -17.66 -26.13 -11.01
C GLU A 150 -16.60 -25.56 -11.94
N VAL A 151 -15.38 -26.02 -11.76
CA VAL A 151 -14.30 -25.82 -12.69
C VAL A 151 -14.73 -26.52 -13.97
N THR A 152 -15.39 -25.79 -14.85
CA THR A 152 -15.52 -26.22 -16.23
C THR A 152 -14.17 -25.90 -16.84
N GLU A 153 -13.37 -26.94 -17.00
CA GLU A 153 -12.20 -26.95 -17.88
C GLU A 153 -12.64 -26.48 -19.28
N CYS A 154 -12.45 -25.20 -19.54
CA CYS A 154 -12.31 -24.66 -20.88
C CYS A 154 -10.84 -24.32 -21.07
N CYS A 155 -10.10 -25.26 -21.65
CA CYS A 155 -8.75 -25.13 -22.15
C CYS A 155 -8.70 -24.07 -23.27
N GLY A 156 -8.48 -22.81 -22.92
CA GLY A 156 -8.07 -21.75 -23.81
C GLY A 156 -7.22 -20.81 -23.02
N GLU A 157 -5.95 -20.66 -23.41
CA GLU A 157 -5.10 -19.61 -22.84
C GLU A 157 -5.75 -18.27 -23.14
N ILE A 158 -6.05 -17.46 -22.12
CA ILE A 158 -6.60 -16.12 -22.30
C ILE A 158 -5.49 -15.21 -22.85
N GLU A 159 -5.68 -14.68 -24.05
CA GLU A 159 -4.76 -13.73 -24.68
C GLU A 159 -5.13 -12.29 -24.24
N VAL A 160 -4.11 -11.52 -23.81
CA VAL A 160 -4.19 -10.10 -23.54
C VAL A 160 -3.38 -9.36 -24.57
N VAL A 161 -4.03 -8.47 -25.32
CA VAL A 161 -3.41 -7.62 -26.35
C VAL A 161 -3.34 -6.19 -25.84
N PHE A 162 -2.15 -5.63 -25.78
CA PHE A 162 -1.86 -4.24 -25.47
C PHE A 162 -1.79 -3.47 -26.80
N SER A 163 -2.89 -2.83 -27.20
CA SER A 163 -3.09 -2.34 -28.57
C SER A 163 -2.12 -1.22 -28.96
N ARG A 164 -1.79 -0.32 -28.03
CA ARG A 164 -0.88 0.82 -28.29
C ARG A 164 0.56 0.35 -28.52
N SER A 165 0.99 -0.63 -27.76
CA SER A 165 2.36 -1.17 -27.85
C SER A 165 2.49 -2.31 -28.84
N GLY A 166 1.36 -2.93 -29.24
CA GLY A 166 1.31 -4.11 -30.09
C GLY A 166 1.77 -5.41 -29.40
N VAL A 167 2.00 -5.37 -28.10
CA VAL A 167 2.43 -6.54 -27.31
C VAL A 167 1.24 -7.47 -27.08
N LYS A 168 1.49 -8.76 -27.23
CA LYS A 168 0.54 -9.85 -26.93
C LYS A 168 1.14 -10.74 -25.86
N ALA A 169 0.35 -11.06 -24.85
CA ALA A 169 0.79 -11.91 -23.74
C ALA A 169 -0.34 -12.86 -23.33
N ASN A 170 0.01 -14.07 -22.90
CA ASN A 170 -0.94 -15.01 -22.35
C ASN A 170 -1.12 -14.72 -20.85
N TRP A 171 -2.36 -14.66 -20.41
CA TRP A 171 -2.69 -14.52 -19.01
C TRP A 171 -2.24 -15.74 -18.21
N ASN A 172 -1.58 -15.50 -17.10
CA ASN A 172 -1.25 -16.52 -16.13
C ASN A 172 -1.83 -16.11 -14.76
N PRO A 173 -2.56 -16.99 -14.06
CA PRO A 173 -3.12 -16.74 -12.73
C PRO A 173 -2.10 -16.37 -11.65
N SER A 174 -0.80 -16.49 -11.91
CA SER A 174 0.25 -15.97 -11.01
C SER A 174 0.35 -14.45 -10.99
N PHE A 175 -0.19 -13.76 -11.99
CA PHE A 175 -0.30 -12.30 -11.98
C PHE A 175 -1.51 -11.86 -11.15
N GLU A 176 -1.32 -10.86 -10.31
CA GLU A 176 -2.40 -10.32 -9.49
C GLU A 176 -3.34 -9.42 -10.30
N SER A 177 -2.83 -8.78 -11.38
CA SER A 177 -3.58 -7.83 -12.20
C SER A 177 -3.07 -7.76 -13.65
N ILE A 178 -3.88 -7.16 -14.53
CA ILE A 178 -3.48 -6.85 -15.92
C ILE A 178 -2.28 -5.89 -15.92
N LEU A 179 -2.17 -5.00 -14.94
CA LEU A 179 -1.01 -4.12 -14.79
C LEU A 179 0.27 -4.92 -14.57
N ASP A 180 0.24 -5.94 -13.70
CA ASP A 180 1.42 -6.78 -13.43
C ASP A 180 1.85 -7.57 -14.67
N LEU A 181 0.88 -8.04 -15.47
CA LEU A 181 1.18 -8.66 -16.77
C LEU A 181 1.83 -7.68 -17.74
N ALA A 182 1.34 -6.43 -17.81
CA ALA A 182 1.94 -5.39 -18.65
C ALA A 182 3.39 -5.09 -18.25
N GLU A 183 3.64 -4.88 -16.96
CA GLU A 183 4.99 -4.63 -16.43
C GLU A 183 5.94 -5.82 -16.67
N ALA A 184 5.47 -7.04 -16.50
CA ALA A 184 6.24 -8.26 -16.77
C ALA A 184 6.65 -8.39 -18.26
N ASN A 185 5.88 -7.76 -19.16
CA ASN A 185 6.18 -7.69 -20.60
C ASN A 185 6.91 -6.40 -21.01
N GLY A 186 7.47 -5.65 -20.04
CA GLY A 186 8.29 -4.47 -20.30
C GLY A 186 7.50 -3.21 -20.63
N LEU A 187 6.18 -3.21 -20.43
CA LEU A 187 5.33 -2.04 -20.60
C LEU A 187 5.34 -1.20 -19.31
N SER A 188 5.08 0.08 -19.44
CA SER A 188 5.05 1.03 -18.32
C SER A 188 3.79 1.88 -18.39
N PRO A 189 2.60 1.28 -18.21
CA PRO A 189 1.37 2.07 -18.18
C PRO A 189 1.33 2.98 -16.95
N ASP A 190 0.54 4.04 -17.03
CA ASP A 190 0.36 4.94 -15.90
C ASP A 190 -0.38 4.26 -14.77
N TYR A 191 0.14 4.35 -13.55
CA TYR A 191 -0.54 3.90 -12.33
C TYR A 191 -0.07 4.69 -11.10
N SER A 192 -0.84 4.60 -10.01
CA SER A 192 -0.47 5.20 -8.73
C SER A 192 -0.82 4.31 -7.54
N CYS A 193 -2.11 4.15 -7.20
CA CYS A 193 -2.54 3.50 -5.97
C CYS A 193 -2.50 1.96 -6.01
N ARG A 194 -2.55 1.33 -7.16
CA ARG A 194 -2.68 -0.14 -7.37
C ARG A 194 -3.86 -0.79 -6.63
N SER A 195 -4.94 -0.03 -6.38
CA SER A 195 -6.06 -0.47 -5.56
C SER A 195 -7.43 0.01 -6.04
N GLY A 196 -7.51 0.48 -7.31
CA GLY A 196 -8.79 0.85 -7.91
C GLY A 196 -9.41 2.16 -7.41
N ILE A 197 -8.61 3.09 -6.80
CA ILE A 197 -9.15 4.31 -6.19
C ILE A 197 -8.83 5.56 -7.01
N CYS A 198 -7.57 5.70 -7.45
CA CYS A 198 -7.09 6.95 -8.03
C CYS A 198 -7.40 7.10 -9.53
N HIS A 199 -7.86 6.05 -10.19
CA HIS A 199 -8.16 5.98 -11.62
C HIS A 199 -6.98 6.31 -12.56
N THR A 200 -5.76 6.44 -12.04
CA THR A 200 -4.56 6.71 -12.87
C THR A 200 -4.28 5.59 -13.88
N CYS A 201 -4.64 4.35 -13.54
CA CYS A 201 -4.46 3.17 -14.39
C CYS A 201 -5.67 2.86 -15.28
N VAL A 202 -6.61 3.81 -15.41
CA VAL A 202 -7.75 3.60 -16.32
C VAL A 202 -7.25 3.57 -17.75
N CYS A 203 -7.65 2.55 -18.50
CA CYS A 203 -7.40 2.46 -19.93
C CYS A 203 -8.67 2.00 -20.65
N LYS A 204 -8.71 2.20 -21.95
CA LYS A 204 -9.83 1.74 -22.77
C LYS A 204 -9.76 0.23 -22.91
N LEU A 205 -10.88 -0.44 -22.62
CA LEU A 205 -11.11 -1.86 -22.92
C LEU A 205 -11.80 -1.90 -24.30
N GLU A 206 -11.03 -2.25 -25.31
CA GLU A 206 -11.52 -2.24 -26.71
C GLU A 206 -12.30 -3.51 -27.03
N GLU A 207 -11.87 -4.65 -26.48
CA GLU A 207 -12.53 -5.93 -26.65
C GLU A 207 -12.43 -6.78 -25.36
N GLY A 208 -13.44 -7.63 -25.16
CA GLY A 208 -13.51 -8.62 -24.09
C GLY A 208 -14.07 -8.10 -22.79
N GLU A 209 -13.88 -8.88 -21.72
CA GLU A 209 -14.40 -8.61 -20.38
C GLU A 209 -13.31 -8.79 -19.32
N VAL A 210 -13.38 -7.96 -18.30
CA VAL A 210 -12.52 -8.06 -17.10
C VAL A 210 -13.37 -8.33 -15.87
N GLU A 211 -12.73 -8.88 -14.83
CA GLU A 211 -13.30 -8.95 -13.49
C GLU A 211 -12.40 -8.20 -12.50
N TYR A 212 -13.00 -7.55 -11.53
CA TYR A 212 -12.27 -6.85 -10.50
C TYR A 212 -11.98 -7.80 -9.34
N VAL A 213 -10.70 -8.05 -9.07
CA VAL A 213 -10.23 -8.83 -7.91
C VAL A 213 -10.24 -8.00 -6.63
N LEU A 214 -10.13 -6.68 -6.78
CA LEU A 214 -10.39 -5.68 -5.76
C LEU A 214 -11.49 -4.78 -6.29
N GLU A 215 -12.60 -4.69 -5.56
CA GLU A 215 -13.70 -3.81 -5.95
C GLU A 215 -13.20 -2.35 -5.91
N PRO A 216 -13.22 -1.61 -7.04
CA PRO A 216 -12.79 -0.22 -7.06
C PRO A 216 -13.77 0.66 -6.29
N LEU A 217 -13.28 1.81 -5.80
CA LEU A 217 -14.12 2.79 -5.10
C LEU A 217 -15.26 3.27 -5.98
N ASP A 218 -14.95 3.58 -7.24
CA ASP A 218 -15.89 3.92 -8.29
C ASP A 218 -15.54 3.11 -9.54
N LEU A 219 -16.56 2.62 -10.26
CA LEU A 219 -16.35 1.94 -11.54
C LEU A 219 -15.91 2.97 -12.60
N PRO A 220 -14.99 2.61 -13.49
CA PRO A 220 -14.63 3.45 -14.62
C PRO A 220 -15.81 3.56 -15.61
N ASP A 221 -15.72 4.51 -16.54
CA ASP A 221 -16.72 4.67 -17.60
C ASP A 221 -16.87 3.39 -18.43
N PRO A 222 -18.08 3.11 -18.96
CA PRO A 222 -18.31 1.95 -19.82
C PRO A 222 -17.31 1.90 -20.99
N GLY A 223 -16.71 0.73 -21.21
CA GLY A 223 -15.66 0.52 -22.19
C GLY A 223 -14.26 0.89 -21.70
N SER A 224 -14.09 1.08 -20.40
CA SER A 224 -12.80 1.27 -19.76
C SER A 224 -12.56 0.25 -18.64
N ALA A 225 -11.31 0.01 -18.28
CA ALA A 225 -10.92 -0.87 -17.20
C ALA A 225 -9.83 -0.23 -16.32
N LEU A 226 -9.86 -0.53 -15.03
CA LEU A 226 -8.78 -0.22 -14.08
C LEU A 226 -7.84 -1.42 -14.02
N ILE A 227 -6.78 -1.39 -14.82
CA ILE A 227 -5.88 -2.54 -15.01
C ILE A 227 -5.11 -2.96 -13.76
N CYS A 228 -5.02 -2.10 -12.76
CA CYS A 228 -4.28 -2.41 -11.52
C CYS A 228 -5.04 -3.29 -10.52
N CYS A 229 -6.34 -3.49 -10.70
CA CYS A 229 -7.20 -4.24 -9.79
C CYS A 229 -8.14 -5.20 -10.52
N SER A 230 -7.89 -5.46 -11.81
CA SER A 230 -8.70 -6.37 -12.64
C SER A 230 -7.87 -7.47 -13.27
N GLN A 231 -8.55 -8.57 -13.60
CA GLN A 231 -8.04 -9.72 -14.35
C GLN A 231 -8.91 -9.96 -15.59
N PRO A 232 -8.37 -10.54 -16.67
CA PRO A 232 -9.17 -10.84 -17.85
C PRO A 232 -10.08 -12.05 -17.61
N LYS A 233 -11.36 -11.94 -17.99
CA LYS A 233 -12.32 -13.06 -18.03
C LYS A 233 -12.33 -13.77 -19.37
N THR A 234 -12.05 -13.05 -20.42
CA THR A 234 -11.99 -13.52 -21.81
C THR A 234 -10.69 -13.01 -22.44
N ASN A 235 -10.45 -13.32 -23.71
CA ASN A 235 -9.45 -12.59 -24.47
C ASN A 235 -9.82 -11.11 -24.47
N ILE A 236 -8.85 -10.24 -24.20
CA ILE A 236 -9.07 -8.80 -24.09
C ILE A 236 -8.10 -8.01 -24.96
N VAL A 237 -8.55 -6.83 -25.38
CA VAL A 237 -7.72 -5.80 -26.01
C VAL A 237 -7.82 -4.53 -25.19
N VAL A 238 -6.69 -4.03 -24.69
CA VAL A 238 -6.59 -2.82 -23.86
C VAL A 238 -5.62 -1.81 -24.47
N ASP A 239 -5.98 -0.53 -24.40
CA ASP A 239 -5.19 0.57 -24.96
C ASP A 239 -4.03 0.97 -24.02
N VAL A 240 -2.98 0.15 -24.05
CA VAL A 240 -1.73 0.28 -23.29
C VAL A 240 -0.52 0.16 -24.23
#